data_a88dd8d8a1620e37e0fd3dcee9bf3052
#
_entry.id   a88dd8d8a1620e37e0fd3dcee9bf3052
#
_cell.length_a   1.000
_cell.length_b   1.000
_cell.length_c   1.000
_cell.angle_alpha   90.00
_cell.angle_beta   90.00
_cell.angle_gamma   90.00
#
_symmetry.space_group_name_H-M   'P 1'
#
loop_
_entity.id
_entity.type
_entity.pdbx_description
1 polymer ?
#
loop_
_entity_poly.entity_id
_entity_poly.type
_entity_poly.pdbx_seq_one_letter_code
_entity_poly.pdbx_strand_id
1 'polypeptide(L)'
;PLEGETSMVSPDDVMEEFLTSGSVLTGMGTYYLICALKFMVYNVRLVDPSDNSIVEIDSSGMISKSGQCCYKIWKQDQRCVNCTSMKCLAFQKEFSKIVFFDNEVFHVISQYVKVDGTPLVLEMLTRITDDALLDQGGKKLPSKSISDLRSKVYLDPITHVYNRRYYDAKAQTPGNICALAIIN
;
A
#
# COMPACT_ATOMS: atom_id res chain seq x y z
N PRO A 1 34.55 -14.13 33.08
CA PRO A 1 33.39 -14.65 32.38
C PRO A 1 32.44 -13.47 32.08
N LEU A 2 32.36 -13.10 30.86
CA LEU A 2 31.43 -12.06 30.39
C LEU A 2 30.18 -12.80 29.90
N GLU A 3 29.15 -12.82 30.73
CA GLU A 3 27.83 -13.22 30.34
C GLU A 3 27.20 -12.02 29.60
N GLY A 4 27.20 -12.07 28.30
CA GLY A 4 26.43 -11.16 27.45
C GLY A 4 25.00 -11.66 27.42
N GLU A 5 24.12 -11.09 28.23
CA GLU A 5 22.67 -11.24 28.08
C GLU A 5 22.25 -10.64 26.76
N THR A 6 22.01 -11.48 25.77
CA THR A 6 21.27 -11.10 24.57
C THR A 6 19.80 -11.00 25.00
N SER A 7 19.36 -9.79 25.37
CA SER A 7 17.93 -9.54 25.61
C SER A 7 17.18 -9.83 24.32
N MET A 8 16.43 -10.92 24.27
CA MET A 8 15.46 -11.15 23.22
C MET A 8 14.37 -10.09 23.35
N VAL A 9 14.33 -9.18 22.39
CA VAL A 9 13.24 -8.20 22.26
C VAL A 9 11.94 -8.98 22.04
N SER A 10 10.95 -8.75 22.90
CA SER A 10 9.67 -9.46 22.77
C SER A 10 8.89 -8.93 21.54
N PRO A 11 8.03 -9.74 20.92
CA PRO A 11 7.13 -9.26 19.87
C PRO A 11 6.26 -8.08 20.31
N ASP A 12 5.90 -8.02 21.59
CA ASP A 12 5.09 -6.96 22.16
C ASP A 12 5.88 -5.63 22.23
N ASP A 13 7.16 -5.67 22.59
CA ASP A 13 8.03 -4.49 22.61
C ASP A 13 8.19 -3.90 21.20
N VAL A 14 8.31 -4.75 20.17
CA VAL A 14 8.39 -4.31 18.75
C VAL A 14 7.09 -3.65 18.32
N MET A 15 5.94 -4.18 18.73
CA MET A 15 4.63 -3.62 18.39
C MET A 15 4.38 -2.30 19.12
N GLU A 16 4.77 -2.18 20.39
CA GLU A 16 4.60 -0.95 21.16
C GLU A 16 5.50 0.18 20.64
N GLU A 17 6.73 -0.14 20.25
CA GLU A 17 7.65 0.80 19.62
C GLU A 17 7.14 1.25 18.22
N PHE A 18 6.53 0.34 17.46
CA PHE A 18 5.90 0.65 16.17
C PHE A 18 4.71 1.62 16.29
N LEU A 19 3.93 1.51 17.38
CA LEU A 19 2.72 2.32 17.57
C LEU A 19 2.99 3.69 18.20
N THR A 20 4.10 3.88 18.93
CA THR A 20 4.31 5.06 19.78
C THR A 20 5.31 6.09 19.29
N SER A 21 6.19 5.74 18.37
CA SER A 21 7.16 6.71 17.84
C SER A 21 7.20 6.63 16.33
N GLY A 22 7.28 7.73 15.62
CA GLY A 22 7.49 7.76 14.15
C GLY A 22 8.67 6.85 13.75
N SER A 23 8.44 5.62 13.87
CA SER A 23 9.05 4.29 13.89
C SER A 23 10.48 4.26 13.37
N VAL A 24 11.41 4.33 14.28
CA VAL A 24 12.79 3.91 14.00
C VAL A 24 12.86 2.41 14.27
N LEU A 25 12.99 1.62 13.23
CA LEU A 25 13.09 0.16 13.29
C LEU A 25 14.53 -0.26 12.98
N THR A 26 14.99 -1.36 13.60
CA THR A 26 16.19 -2.04 13.14
C THR A 26 15.87 -2.89 11.90
N GLY A 27 16.87 -3.17 11.05
CA GLY A 27 16.69 -4.05 9.89
C GLY A 27 16.13 -5.41 10.28
N MET A 28 16.67 -6.04 11.35
CA MET A 28 16.19 -7.32 11.84
C MET A 28 14.74 -7.24 12.37
N GLY A 29 14.39 -6.20 13.14
CA GLY A 29 13.03 -5.98 13.62
C GLY A 29 12.05 -5.79 12.46
N THR A 30 12.46 -5.06 11.42
CA THR A 30 11.66 -4.87 10.21
C THR A 30 11.46 -6.18 9.43
N TYR A 31 12.48 -7.02 9.35
CA TYR A 31 12.36 -8.36 8.75
C TYR A 31 11.27 -9.19 9.44
N TYR A 32 11.31 -9.30 10.76
CA TYR A 32 10.30 -10.06 11.50
C TYR A 32 8.90 -9.45 11.40
N LEU A 33 8.80 -8.13 11.43
CA LEU A 33 7.52 -7.43 11.22
C LEU A 33 6.93 -7.77 9.84
N ILE A 34 7.72 -7.70 8.78
CA ILE A 34 7.28 -8.06 7.42
C ILE A 34 6.87 -9.52 7.35
N CYS A 35 7.61 -10.42 7.98
CA CYS A 35 7.25 -11.83 8.03
C CYS A 35 5.90 -12.06 8.73
N ALA A 36 5.64 -11.39 9.85
CA ALA A 36 4.36 -11.47 10.54
C ALA A 36 3.20 -10.90 9.69
N LEU A 37 3.39 -9.73 9.10
CA LEU A 37 2.38 -9.07 8.27
C LEU A 37 2.02 -9.89 7.03
N LYS A 38 2.93 -10.66 6.45
CA LYS A 38 2.66 -11.53 5.29
C LYS A 38 1.55 -12.55 5.53
N PHE A 39 1.27 -12.91 6.76
CA PHE A 39 0.14 -13.80 7.10
C PHE A 39 -1.20 -13.08 7.22
N MET A 40 -1.18 -11.75 7.38
CA MET A 40 -2.38 -10.96 7.68
C MET A 40 -2.88 -10.16 6.47
N VAL A 41 -2.00 -9.79 5.55
CA VAL A 41 -2.34 -8.93 4.42
C VAL A 41 -2.04 -9.63 3.09
N TYR A 42 -2.69 -9.18 2.01
CA TYR A 42 -2.48 -9.73 0.67
C TYR A 42 -1.02 -9.58 0.20
N ASN A 43 -0.41 -8.43 0.46
CA ASN A 43 1.00 -8.17 0.16
C ASN A 43 1.54 -7.11 1.12
N VAL A 44 2.80 -7.26 1.51
CA VAL A 44 3.54 -6.26 2.29
C VAL A 44 4.93 -6.09 1.68
N ARG A 45 5.38 -4.85 1.58
CA ARG A 45 6.68 -4.52 1.00
C ARG A 45 7.22 -3.21 1.56
N LEU A 46 8.54 -3.07 1.54
CA LEU A 46 9.21 -1.79 1.75
C LEU A 46 9.47 -1.12 0.39
N VAL A 47 9.31 0.18 0.38
CA VAL A 47 9.52 1.02 -0.79
C VAL A 47 10.44 2.16 -0.42
N ASP A 48 11.44 2.41 -1.27
CA ASP A 48 12.18 3.67 -1.30
C ASP A 48 11.47 4.62 -2.28
N PRO A 49 10.71 5.62 -1.80
CA PRO A 49 9.95 6.48 -2.71
C PRO A 49 10.82 7.44 -3.52
N SER A 50 12.09 7.63 -3.14
CA SER A 50 13.01 8.54 -3.85
C SER A 50 13.26 8.09 -5.28
N ASP A 51 13.39 6.78 -5.50
CA ASP A 51 13.59 6.15 -6.80
C ASP A 51 12.52 5.11 -7.17
N ASN A 52 11.52 4.93 -6.32
CA ASN A 52 10.42 3.96 -6.44
C ASN A 52 10.85 2.48 -6.38
N SER A 53 12.03 2.19 -5.86
CA SER A 53 12.51 0.82 -5.75
C SER A 53 11.82 0.07 -4.62
N ILE A 54 11.61 -1.24 -4.83
CA ILE A 54 11.26 -2.16 -3.75
C ILE A 54 12.56 -2.48 -3.00
N VAL A 55 12.48 -2.46 -1.69
CA VAL A 55 13.57 -2.75 -0.76
C VAL A 55 13.29 -4.09 -0.10
N GLU A 56 14.30 -4.94 -0.07
CA GLU A 56 14.29 -6.24 0.59
C GLU A 56 15.16 -6.18 1.84
N ILE A 57 14.73 -6.88 2.88
CA ILE A 57 15.51 -7.07 4.11
C ILE A 57 15.63 -8.58 4.33
N ASP A 58 16.84 -9.04 4.53
CA ASP A 58 17.10 -10.45 4.84
C ASP A 58 17.04 -10.75 6.35
N SER A 59 17.18 -12.01 6.72
CA SER A 59 17.12 -12.46 8.11
C SER A 59 18.25 -11.92 8.99
N SER A 60 19.31 -11.38 8.41
CA SER A 60 20.38 -10.69 9.15
C SER A 60 20.07 -9.20 9.37
N GLY A 61 18.98 -8.70 8.78
CA GLY A 61 18.59 -7.30 8.81
C GLY A 61 19.27 -6.44 7.72
N MET A 62 20.00 -7.07 6.77
CA MET A 62 20.66 -6.33 5.71
C MET A 62 19.64 -5.84 4.67
N ILE A 63 19.76 -4.56 4.34
CA ILE A 63 18.88 -3.87 3.38
C ILE A 63 19.50 -3.93 1.99
N SER A 64 18.70 -4.32 0.99
CA SER A 64 19.10 -4.33 -0.41
C SER A 64 17.96 -3.87 -1.32
N LYS A 65 18.28 -3.37 -2.52
CA LYS A 65 17.27 -3.02 -3.53
C LYS A 65 17.00 -4.23 -4.42
N SER A 66 15.72 -4.59 -4.61
CA SER A 66 15.31 -5.74 -5.44
C SER A 66 15.50 -5.52 -6.94
N GLY A 67 15.78 -4.30 -7.38
CA GLY A 67 15.83 -3.92 -8.81
C GLY A 67 14.43 -3.74 -9.43
N GLN A 68 13.37 -3.93 -8.67
CA GLN A 68 11.99 -3.76 -9.14
C GLN A 68 11.40 -2.43 -8.67
N CYS A 69 10.55 -1.83 -9.51
CA CYS A 69 9.83 -0.62 -9.14
C CYS A 69 8.47 -0.95 -8.52
N CYS A 70 8.07 -0.18 -7.49
CA CYS A 70 6.86 -0.42 -6.72
C CYS A 70 5.56 -0.36 -7.55
N TYR A 71 5.52 0.44 -8.61
CA TYR A 71 4.36 0.59 -9.50
C TYR A 71 4.15 -0.59 -10.46
N LYS A 72 5.15 -1.46 -10.64
CA LYS A 72 5.05 -2.64 -11.52
C LYS A 72 4.02 -3.66 -11.04
N ILE A 73 3.70 -3.72 -9.74
CA ILE A 73 2.61 -4.56 -9.23
C ILE A 73 1.25 -4.20 -9.86
N TRP A 74 1.10 -2.95 -10.26
CA TRP A 74 -0.10 -2.44 -10.94
C TRP A 74 0.00 -2.46 -12.47
N LYS A 75 0.99 -3.18 -13.03
CA LYS A 75 1.30 -3.23 -14.48
C LYS A 75 1.48 -1.83 -15.10
N GLN A 76 1.99 -0.88 -14.32
CA GLN A 76 2.28 0.48 -14.79
C GLN A 76 3.75 0.62 -15.17
N ASP A 77 4.04 1.56 -16.10
CA ASP A 77 5.40 1.86 -16.55
C ASP A 77 6.00 3.09 -15.89
N GLN A 78 5.20 3.82 -15.14
CA GLN A 78 5.61 5.01 -14.40
C GLN A 78 4.96 5.10 -13.03
N ARG A 79 5.48 6.00 -12.20
CA ARG A 79 4.97 6.27 -10.84
C ARG A 79 3.47 6.57 -10.87
N CYS A 80 2.76 6.03 -9.87
CA CYS A 80 1.32 6.30 -9.68
C CYS A 80 1.05 7.81 -9.53
N VAL A 81 0.04 8.34 -10.20
CA VAL A 81 -0.38 9.75 -10.09
C VAL A 81 -0.72 10.12 -8.64
N ASN A 82 -1.44 9.25 -7.93
CA ASN A 82 -1.73 9.41 -6.50
C ASN A 82 -0.82 8.49 -5.65
N CYS A 83 0.49 8.79 -5.64
CA CYS A 83 1.46 8.00 -4.90
C CYS A 83 1.38 8.29 -3.40
N THR A 84 0.88 7.34 -2.62
CA THR A 84 0.80 7.43 -1.15
C THR A 84 2.18 7.37 -0.51
N SER A 85 3.11 6.58 -1.07
CA SER A 85 4.48 6.46 -0.54
C SER A 85 5.25 7.78 -0.63
N MET A 86 5.09 8.55 -1.72
CA MET A 86 5.67 9.90 -1.81
C MET A 86 5.08 10.85 -0.78
N LYS A 87 3.77 10.78 -0.55
CA LYS A 87 3.12 11.59 0.49
C LYS A 87 3.62 11.20 1.88
N CYS A 88 3.76 9.89 2.14
CA CYS A 88 4.34 9.40 3.40
C CYS A 88 5.74 9.95 3.63
N LEU A 89 6.61 9.89 2.63
CA LEU A 89 7.97 10.41 2.73
C LEU A 89 7.98 11.92 3.01
N ALA A 90 7.15 12.69 2.29
CA ALA A 90 7.11 14.14 2.39
C ALA A 90 6.55 14.64 3.73
N PHE A 91 5.51 13.98 4.25
CA PHE A 91 4.79 14.42 5.44
C PHE A 91 5.09 13.58 6.68
N GLN A 92 5.85 12.49 6.56
CA GLN A 92 6.18 11.54 7.64
C GLN A 92 4.93 11.04 8.40
N LYS A 93 3.85 10.77 7.66
CA LYS A 93 2.54 10.32 8.16
C LYS A 93 2.03 9.16 7.34
N GLU A 94 1.09 8.42 7.92
CA GLU A 94 0.33 7.42 7.20
C GLU A 94 -0.53 8.05 6.11
N PHE A 95 -0.60 7.39 4.96
CA PHE A 95 -1.55 7.67 3.89
C PHE A 95 -2.12 6.37 3.36
N SER A 96 -3.38 6.43 2.93
CA SER A 96 -4.00 5.27 2.29
C SER A 96 -4.73 5.66 1.01
N LYS A 97 -5.00 4.66 0.18
CA LYS A 97 -5.80 4.79 -1.03
C LYS A 97 -6.52 3.48 -1.35
N ILE A 98 -7.59 3.60 -2.12
CA ILE A 98 -8.25 2.45 -2.75
C ILE A 98 -7.76 2.36 -4.19
N VAL A 99 -7.36 1.15 -4.61
CA VAL A 99 -6.91 0.83 -5.96
C VAL A 99 -7.81 -0.24 -6.56
N PHE A 100 -8.30 0.01 -7.78
CA PHE A 100 -9.02 -0.96 -8.57
C PHE A 100 -8.07 -1.56 -9.61
N PHE A 101 -7.83 -2.85 -9.53
CA PHE A 101 -6.89 -3.54 -10.39
C PHE A 101 -7.37 -4.97 -10.68
N ASP A 102 -7.36 -5.39 -11.96
CA ASP A 102 -7.77 -6.71 -12.43
C ASP A 102 -9.12 -7.20 -11.85
N ASN A 103 -10.14 -6.33 -11.82
CA ASN A 103 -11.47 -6.56 -11.24
C ASN A 103 -11.49 -6.74 -9.70
N GLU A 104 -10.38 -6.58 -9.04
CA GLU A 104 -10.27 -6.59 -7.59
C GLU A 104 -10.13 -5.19 -7.02
N VAL A 105 -10.41 -5.03 -5.74
CA VAL A 105 -10.26 -3.79 -5.00
C VAL A 105 -9.25 -4.00 -3.90
N PHE A 106 -8.27 -3.12 -3.83
CA PHE A 106 -7.24 -3.15 -2.81
C PHE A 106 -7.28 -1.87 -1.97
N HIS A 107 -7.19 -2.03 -0.67
CA HIS A 107 -6.83 -0.96 0.24
C HIS A 107 -5.32 -0.99 0.41
N VAL A 108 -4.67 0.09 0.05
CA VAL A 108 -3.22 0.27 0.20
C VAL A 108 -2.99 1.25 1.33
N ILE A 109 -2.34 0.80 2.38
CA ILE A 109 -1.89 1.61 3.50
C ILE A 109 -0.39 1.79 3.34
N SER A 110 0.08 3.02 3.42
CA SER A 110 1.49 3.40 3.32
C SER A 110 1.89 4.09 4.61
N GLN A 111 2.84 3.51 5.34
CA GLN A 111 3.34 3.99 6.63
C GLN A 111 4.80 4.42 6.49
N TYR A 112 5.12 5.64 6.94
CA TYR A 112 6.50 6.09 7.04
C TYR A 112 7.25 5.32 8.11
N VAL A 113 8.44 4.83 7.78
CA VAL A 113 9.33 4.12 8.71
C VAL A 113 10.78 4.55 8.48
N LYS A 114 11.60 4.50 9.52
CA LYS A 114 13.06 4.57 9.40
C LYS A 114 13.64 3.21 9.75
N VAL A 115 14.37 2.61 8.83
CA VAL A 115 15.04 1.33 9.05
C VAL A 115 16.54 1.58 9.08
N ASP A 116 17.16 1.36 10.23
CA ASP A 116 18.58 1.70 10.49
C ASP A 116 18.95 3.12 10.02
N GLY A 117 18.06 4.09 10.32
CA GLY A 117 18.21 5.48 9.92
C GLY A 117 17.81 5.81 8.48
N THR A 118 17.56 4.81 7.63
CA THR A 118 17.14 5.01 6.23
C THR A 118 15.64 5.26 6.16
N PRO A 119 15.19 6.40 5.58
CA PRO A 119 13.78 6.70 5.42
C PRO A 119 13.16 5.83 4.31
N LEU A 120 12.18 5.01 4.67
CA LEU A 120 11.47 4.10 3.79
C LEU A 120 9.96 4.21 4.03
N VAL A 121 9.18 3.51 3.22
CA VAL A 121 7.74 3.38 3.40
C VAL A 121 7.37 1.90 3.40
N LEU A 122 6.70 1.47 4.47
CA LEU A 122 6.06 0.17 4.54
C LEU A 122 4.69 0.27 3.87
N GLU A 123 4.49 -0.45 2.78
CA GLU A 123 3.21 -0.56 2.09
C GLU A 123 2.55 -1.89 2.40
N MET A 124 1.31 -1.82 2.88
CA MET A 124 0.44 -2.98 3.14
C MET A 124 -0.73 -2.95 2.17
N LEU A 125 -0.95 -4.04 1.48
CA LEU A 125 -2.03 -4.21 0.51
C LEU A 125 -3.03 -5.23 1.06
N THR A 126 -4.26 -4.81 1.29
CA THR A 126 -5.35 -5.69 1.72
C THR A 126 -6.40 -5.76 0.62
N ARG A 127 -6.79 -6.95 0.23
CA ARG A 127 -7.87 -7.14 -0.74
C ARG A 127 -9.21 -6.91 -0.05
N ILE A 128 -10.04 -6.04 -0.62
CA ILE A 128 -11.40 -5.83 -0.15
C ILE A 128 -12.30 -6.79 -0.90
N THR A 129 -12.98 -7.67 -0.15
CA THR A 129 -13.99 -8.60 -0.69
C THR A 129 -15.39 -8.08 -0.36
N ASP A 130 -16.39 -8.59 -1.08
CA ASP A 130 -17.80 -8.25 -0.78
C ASP A 130 -18.21 -8.64 0.64
N ASP A 131 -17.61 -9.72 1.17
CA ASP A 131 -17.88 -10.20 2.53
C ASP A 131 -17.32 -9.26 3.62
N ALA A 132 -16.30 -8.48 3.30
CA ALA A 132 -15.75 -7.47 4.19
C ALA A 132 -16.65 -6.22 4.32
N LEU A 133 -17.71 -6.13 3.52
CA LEU A 133 -18.66 -5.00 3.47
C LEU A 133 -19.97 -5.32 4.20
N LEU A 134 -19.90 -6.03 5.32
CA LEU A 134 -21.04 -6.36 6.15
C LEU A 134 -21.27 -5.31 7.24
N ASP A 135 -22.53 -5.12 7.66
CA ASP A 135 -22.85 -4.38 8.86
C ASP A 135 -22.60 -5.22 10.12
N GLN A 136 -22.76 -4.61 11.30
CA GLN A 136 -22.58 -5.32 12.59
C GLN A 136 -23.57 -6.48 12.77
N GLY A 137 -24.66 -6.54 12.02
CA GLY A 137 -25.65 -7.61 12.02
C GLY A 137 -25.38 -8.69 10.98
N GLY A 138 -24.26 -8.62 10.25
CA GLY A 138 -23.91 -9.58 9.19
C GLY A 138 -24.72 -9.40 7.91
N LYS A 139 -25.48 -8.30 7.76
CA LYS A 139 -26.20 -7.98 6.54
C LYS A 139 -25.30 -7.19 5.59
N LYS A 140 -25.30 -7.57 4.32
CA LYS A 140 -24.61 -6.82 3.28
C LYS A 140 -25.16 -5.39 3.23
N LEU A 141 -24.28 -4.41 3.40
CA LEU A 141 -24.69 -2.99 3.37
C LEU A 141 -25.26 -2.67 1.98
N PRO A 142 -26.50 -2.17 1.87
CA PRO A 142 -27.23 -2.05 0.59
C PRO A 142 -26.57 -1.16 -0.48
N SER A 143 -25.57 -0.39 -0.12
CA SER A 143 -24.89 0.57 -1.02
C SER A 143 -23.37 0.39 -1.07
N LYS A 144 -22.84 -0.78 -0.69
CA LYS A 144 -21.39 -0.98 -0.55
C LYS A 144 -20.87 -2.22 -1.25
N SER A 145 -21.47 -2.62 -2.37
CA SER A 145 -20.84 -3.62 -3.23
C SER A 145 -19.57 -3.00 -3.86
N ILE A 146 -18.61 -3.84 -4.23
CA ILE A 146 -17.41 -3.41 -4.99
C ILE A 146 -17.82 -2.65 -6.25
N SER A 147 -18.93 -3.05 -6.91
CA SER A 147 -19.50 -2.33 -8.06
C SER A 147 -19.93 -0.91 -7.70
N ASP A 148 -20.57 -0.71 -6.54
CA ASP A 148 -21.00 0.62 -6.08
C ASP A 148 -19.82 1.51 -5.71
N LEU A 149 -18.79 0.94 -5.05
CA LEU A 149 -17.55 1.66 -4.78
C LEU A 149 -16.86 2.09 -6.07
N ARG A 150 -16.82 1.18 -7.07
CA ARG A 150 -16.26 1.45 -8.39
C ARG A 150 -17.03 2.57 -9.10
N SER A 151 -18.37 2.53 -9.07
CA SER A 151 -19.23 3.56 -9.64
C SER A 151 -18.99 4.92 -8.99
N LYS A 152 -18.92 4.99 -7.65
CA LYS A 152 -18.64 6.23 -6.92
C LYS A 152 -17.26 6.83 -7.20
N VAL A 153 -16.27 5.99 -7.50
CA VAL A 153 -14.90 6.46 -7.78
C VAL A 153 -14.73 6.90 -9.24
N TYR A 154 -15.39 6.21 -10.17
CA TYR A 154 -15.13 6.35 -11.59
C TYR A 154 -16.24 6.99 -12.42
N LEU A 155 -17.45 7.09 -11.87
CA LEU A 155 -18.54 7.78 -12.56
C LEU A 155 -18.73 9.20 -12.02
N ASP A 156 -19.17 10.07 -12.89
CA ASP A 156 -19.69 11.39 -12.52
C ASP A 156 -21.08 11.21 -11.88
N PRO A 157 -21.35 11.81 -10.71
CA PRO A 157 -22.59 11.55 -9.97
C PRO A 157 -23.86 12.12 -10.66
N ILE A 158 -23.71 13.04 -11.60
CA ILE A 158 -24.82 13.70 -12.29
C ILE A 158 -25.10 12.99 -13.63
N THR A 159 -24.05 12.78 -14.42
CA THR A 159 -24.19 12.29 -15.79
C THR A 159 -24.02 10.77 -15.89
N HIS A 160 -23.51 10.10 -14.85
CA HIS A 160 -23.19 8.67 -14.83
C HIS A 160 -22.21 8.20 -15.92
N VAL A 161 -21.49 9.12 -16.56
CA VAL A 161 -20.37 8.79 -17.46
C VAL A 161 -19.07 8.66 -16.66
N TYR A 162 -18.07 8.05 -17.26
CA TYR A 162 -16.77 7.93 -16.63
C TYR A 162 -16.13 9.30 -16.40
N ASN A 163 -15.66 9.54 -15.19
CA ASN A 163 -14.99 10.79 -14.80
C ASN A 163 -13.50 10.77 -15.18
N ARG A 164 -12.83 11.92 -14.98
CA ARG A 164 -11.40 12.07 -15.25
C ARG A 164 -10.53 11.02 -14.57
N ARG A 165 -10.88 10.59 -13.35
CA ARG A 165 -10.10 9.55 -12.64
C ARG A 165 -10.10 8.22 -13.37
N TYR A 166 -11.22 7.84 -13.99
CA TYR A 166 -11.27 6.64 -14.81
C TYR A 166 -10.36 6.77 -16.04
N TYR A 167 -10.42 7.92 -16.70
CA TYR A 167 -9.56 8.21 -17.85
C TYR A 167 -8.07 8.12 -17.45
N ASP A 168 -7.66 8.83 -16.40
CA ASP A 168 -6.27 8.84 -15.93
C ASP A 168 -5.78 7.43 -15.53
N ALA A 169 -6.67 6.60 -14.98
CA ALA A 169 -6.35 5.23 -14.59
C ALA A 169 -6.27 4.25 -15.79
N LYS A 170 -7.00 4.50 -16.86
CA LYS A 170 -7.12 3.60 -18.03
C LYS A 170 -6.33 4.06 -19.24
N ALA A 171 -6.13 5.36 -19.42
CA ALA A 171 -5.37 5.92 -20.56
C ALA A 171 -3.88 5.54 -20.54
N GLN A 172 -3.37 5.12 -19.38
CA GLN A 172 -2.01 4.61 -19.25
C GLN A 172 -1.87 3.14 -19.69
N THR A 173 -2.96 2.49 -20.09
CA THR A 173 -2.94 1.12 -20.62
C THR A 173 -3.10 1.23 -22.14
N PRO A 174 -2.02 1.17 -22.95
CA PRO A 174 -2.12 1.19 -24.40
C PRO A 174 -2.93 -0.02 -24.88
N GLY A 175 -3.98 0.21 -25.62
CA GLY A 175 -4.71 -0.85 -26.33
C GLY A 175 -6.23 -0.86 -26.19
N ASN A 176 -6.83 -0.15 -25.24
CA ASN A 176 -8.29 -0.23 -25.00
C ASN A 176 -9.07 1.07 -25.30
N ILE A 177 -8.43 2.12 -25.77
CA ILE A 177 -9.10 3.38 -26.13
C ILE A 177 -9.06 3.54 -27.64
N CYS A 178 -10.19 3.29 -28.30
CA CYS A 178 -10.32 3.46 -29.75
C CYS A 178 -10.69 4.90 -30.16
N ALA A 179 -11.29 5.68 -29.28
CA ALA A 179 -11.66 7.08 -29.53
C ALA A 179 -11.85 7.85 -28.21
N LEU A 180 -11.57 9.14 -28.20
CA LEU A 180 -11.85 10.09 -27.15
C LEU A 180 -12.68 11.24 -27.68
N ALA A 181 -13.80 11.56 -27.04
CA ALA A 181 -14.58 12.75 -27.32
C ALA A 181 -14.57 13.69 -26.12
N ILE A 182 -14.28 14.97 -26.34
CA ILE A 182 -14.44 16.03 -25.33
C ILE A 182 -15.69 16.82 -25.75
N ILE A 183 -16.67 16.85 -24.83
CA ILE A 183 -17.91 17.59 -25.02
C ILE A 183 -17.87 18.76 -24.03
N ASN A 184 -17.97 19.98 -24.56
CA ASN A 184 -18.09 21.23 -23.80
C ASN A 184 -19.57 21.59 -23.64
#